data_5adff9c8c2ec9fb2ec9599a20476284f
#
_entry.id   5adff9c8c2ec9fb2ec9599a20476284f
#
_cell.length_a   1.000
_cell.length_b   1.000
_cell.length_c   1.000
_cell.angle_alpha   90.00
_cell.angle_beta   90.00
_cell.angle_gamma   90.00
#
_symmetry.space_group_name_H-M   'P 1'
#
loop_
_entity.id
_entity.type
_entity.pdbx_description
1 polymer ?
#
loop_
_entity_poly.entity_id
_entity_poly.type
_entity_poly.pdbx_seq_one_letter_code
_entity_poly.pdbx_strand_id
1 'polypeptide(L)'
;MRGDLLLVGVSTPDIGLNAYRGGLRRVSLDGASDHHFTHGFRDMAAAISPDGTTVAFLRVAEQGSKPQIYVMPVDGGDARLVTDLPLGAGAPVWAPDSRRIAFIARIPEPGRYGTEGPDGRVESPSEAPRWITRLDYRQDDAGYVGDRAAQLFIVDTGDTDAVPVALTEGLAEPAEPAWTPSGAHVLVSARRDWGAEGTVYGDLYAVPADGGAPVLVARSSGSLAHPVVTADDIVVYLGEAFNGTIAVANNTGLWAVPLRLDGVLGEPRRLTDPETVDCDIAAGRPVVTESGILVGVRNQGAVELRRVATGAADAPLAELTLIAGDQAQLKGFAADGDHVVALLTTWDSAGDVVLVSGGETRRLTDLSAPLRARGVRPLIEIKGSAPDGYATHGWLVLPEGDGPHPVLLSIHGGPFMYYGWGLFDEAQVYAEAGYAVVLPNPRGSAGYGQEHGRAILGAMGTVDVDDVLSVLDAALERPDLDSARVGVMGGSYGGWMTSWLAAHHGPRFKAAWSERAVNVWDSFVGGSDIGWWFADSYCGPDPETQHEMSPLTHADKIDLPFLIAHSEQDYRCPVDQAHRMFVKLRRNGVPAEMLLFPGEGHELTRSGQPRHRKQRFDAVLEWWSRHL
;
A
#
# COMPACT_ATOMS: atom_id res chain seq x y z
N MET A 1 -7.98 -3.51 -19.63
CA MET A 1 -8.81 -4.30 -20.55
C MET A 1 -9.40 -3.39 -21.62
N ARG A 2 -9.56 -3.89 -22.86
CA ARG A 2 -10.28 -3.19 -23.93
C ARG A 2 -10.84 -4.22 -24.93
N GLY A 3 -12.16 -4.23 -25.14
CA GLY A 3 -12.85 -5.32 -25.82
C GLY A 3 -12.47 -6.66 -25.19
N ASP A 4 -12.08 -7.61 -26.00
CA ASP A 4 -11.61 -8.95 -25.55
C ASP A 4 -10.13 -8.98 -25.12
N LEU A 5 -9.40 -7.86 -25.25
CA LEU A 5 -8.00 -7.79 -24.87
C LEU A 5 -7.86 -7.53 -23.36
N LEU A 6 -7.48 -8.56 -22.63
CA LEU A 6 -7.16 -8.48 -21.21
C LEU A 6 -5.65 -8.74 -21.03
N LEU A 7 -4.95 -7.79 -20.42
CA LEU A 7 -3.55 -7.92 -20.03
C LEU A 7 -3.42 -7.96 -18.51
N VAL A 8 -2.64 -8.92 -18.03
CA VAL A 8 -2.41 -9.16 -16.60
C VAL A 8 -0.92 -9.15 -16.33
N GLY A 9 -0.47 -8.30 -15.40
CA GLY A 9 0.92 -8.29 -14.93
C GLY A 9 1.14 -9.40 -13.91
N VAL A 10 2.20 -10.19 -14.11
CA VAL A 10 2.63 -11.25 -13.18
C VAL A 10 4.05 -10.98 -12.74
N SER A 11 4.31 -10.99 -11.43
CA SER A 11 5.64 -10.80 -10.85
C SER A 11 5.99 -11.97 -9.95
N THR A 12 7.25 -12.42 -10.02
CA THR A 12 7.76 -13.55 -9.24
C THR A 12 9.12 -13.16 -8.62
N PRO A 13 9.34 -13.40 -7.32
CA PRO A 13 10.65 -13.23 -6.71
C PRO A 13 11.63 -14.30 -7.21
N ASP A 14 12.80 -13.87 -7.63
CA ASP A 14 13.93 -14.74 -8.00
C ASP A 14 15.04 -14.60 -6.95
N ILE A 15 15.15 -15.60 -6.07
CA ILE A 15 16.13 -15.61 -4.99
C ILE A 15 17.55 -15.73 -5.55
N GLY A 16 17.74 -16.47 -6.65
CA GLY A 16 19.04 -16.66 -7.30
C GLY A 16 19.63 -15.35 -7.81
N LEU A 17 18.80 -14.56 -8.49
CA LEU A 17 19.15 -13.22 -8.98
C LEU A 17 18.99 -12.14 -7.91
N ASN A 18 18.34 -12.42 -6.80
CA ASN A 18 17.94 -11.42 -5.80
C ASN A 18 17.13 -10.26 -6.40
N ALA A 19 16.19 -10.56 -7.25
CA ALA A 19 15.39 -9.59 -7.98
C ALA A 19 13.97 -10.12 -8.24
N TYR A 20 13.05 -9.21 -8.54
CA TYR A 20 11.73 -9.58 -9.06
C TYR A 20 11.78 -9.65 -10.57
N ARG A 21 11.26 -10.73 -11.12
CA ARG A 21 11.06 -10.91 -12.56
C ARG A 21 9.58 -10.95 -12.87
N GLY A 22 9.20 -10.67 -14.10
CA GLY A 22 7.81 -10.75 -14.46
C GLY A 22 7.53 -10.26 -15.87
N GLY A 23 6.28 -10.40 -16.28
CA GLY A 23 5.84 -9.98 -17.61
C GLY A 23 4.34 -9.80 -17.67
N LEU A 24 3.88 -9.33 -18.81
CA LEU A 24 2.47 -9.24 -19.12
C LEU A 24 2.00 -10.55 -19.74
N ARG A 25 0.81 -10.98 -19.34
CA ARG A 25 0.10 -12.11 -19.93
C ARG A 25 -1.15 -11.62 -20.63
N ARG A 26 -1.46 -12.20 -21.78
CA ARG A 26 -2.73 -12.02 -22.48
C ARG A 26 -3.66 -13.15 -22.08
N VAL A 27 -4.81 -12.79 -21.53
CA VAL A 27 -5.83 -13.74 -21.06
C VAL A 27 -7.09 -13.51 -21.88
N SER A 28 -7.67 -14.59 -22.43
CA SER A 28 -8.94 -14.48 -23.15
C SER A 28 -10.12 -14.44 -22.18
N LEU A 29 -11.16 -13.67 -22.52
CA LEU A 29 -12.35 -13.56 -21.68
C LEU A 29 -13.19 -14.85 -21.63
N ASP A 30 -13.00 -15.79 -22.56
CA ASP A 30 -13.61 -17.13 -22.50
C ASP A 30 -12.85 -18.10 -21.59
N GLY A 31 -11.65 -17.71 -21.12
CA GLY A 31 -10.78 -18.55 -20.29
C GLY A 31 -10.05 -19.66 -21.06
N ALA A 32 -10.14 -19.68 -22.40
CA ALA A 32 -9.54 -20.72 -23.22
C ALA A 32 -8.03 -20.52 -23.43
N SER A 33 -7.53 -19.30 -23.27
CA SER A 33 -6.11 -19.00 -23.44
C SER A 33 -5.55 -18.06 -22.37
N ASP A 34 -4.34 -18.37 -21.90
CA ASP A 34 -3.51 -17.58 -21.00
C ASP A 34 -2.05 -17.79 -21.41
N HIS A 35 -1.43 -16.78 -22.01
CA HIS A 35 -0.06 -16.90 -22.52
C HIS A 35 0.75 -15.61 -22.29
N HIS A 36 2.08 -15.75 -22.30
CA HIS A 36 2.96 -14.60 -22.19
C HIS A 36 2.77 -13.65 -23.38
N PHE A 37 2.53 -12.38 -23.07
CA PHE A 37 2.44 -11.29 -24.03
C PHE A 37 3.79 -10.58 -24.20
N THR A 38 4.55 -10.42 -23.10
CA THR A 38 5.89 -9.83 -23.12
C THR A 38 6.92 -10.76 -22.51
N HIS A 39 8.21 -10.59 -22.87
CA HIS A 39 9.32 -11.44 -22.46
C HIS A 39 10.51 -10.62 -21.92
N GLY A 40 10.28 -9.42 -21.38
CA GLY A 40 11.31 -8.61 -20.73
C GLY A 40 11.80 -9.18 -19.41
N PHE A 41 12.82 -8.58 -18.83
CA PHE A 41 13.30 -8.97 -17.50
C PHE A 41 12.18 -8.75 -16.46
N ARG A 42 11.54 -7.55 -16.48
CA ARG A 42 10.35 -7.26 -15.69
C ARG A 42 9.49 -6.21 -16.41
N ASP A 43 8.31 -6.63 -16.83
CA ASP A 43 7.31 -5.77 -17.48
C ASP A 43 6.10 -5.61 -16.57
N MET A 44 5.55 -4.38 -16.47
CA MET A 44 4.46 -4.06 -15.55
C MET A 44 3.66 -2.83 -16.02
N ALA A 45 2.58 -2.49 -15.35
CA ALA A 45 1.78 -1.27 -15.56
C ALA A 45 1.33 -1.09 -17.02
N ALA A 46 0.74 -2.12 -17.61
CA ALA A 46 0.24 -2.07 -18.98
C ALA A 46 -0.94 -1.12 -19.13
N ALA A 47 -0.91 -0.27 -20.17
CA ALA A 47 -2.00 0.58 -20.61
C ALA A 47 -2.26 0.38 -22.10
N ILE A 48 -3.49 0.03 -22.47
CA ILE A 48 -3.91 -0.15 -23.87
C ILE A 48 -4.34 1.23 -24.39
N SER A 49 -3.91 1.60 -25.61
CA SER A 49 -4.30 2.85 -26.23
C SER A 49 -5.82 2.93 -26.46
N PRO A 50 -6.43 4.13 -26.46
CA PRO A 50 -7.86 4.30 -26.70
C PRO A 50 -8.37 3.68 -28.01
N ASP A 51 -7.59 3.63 -29.07
CA ASP A 51 -7.93 2.97 -30.34
C ASP A 51 -7.75 1.44 -30.32
N GLY A 52 -7.17 0.89 -29.23
CA GLY A 52 -6.98 -0.55 -29.07
C GLY A 52 -5.80 -1.14 -29.87
N THR A 53 -4.93 -0.32 -30.46
CA THR A 53 -3.88 -0.79 -31.38
C THR A 53 -2.51 -0.98 -30.73
N THR A 54 -2.23 -0.26 -29.65
CA THR A 54 -0.92 -0.19 -29.01
C THR A 54 -1.02 -0.40 -27.50
N VAL A 55 -0.01 -1.08 -26.94
CA VAL A 55 0.17 -1.24 -25.49
C VAL A 55 1.39 -0.44 -25.07
N ALA A 56 1.24 0.45 -24.10
CA ALA A 56 2.33 1.05 -23.36
C ALA A 56 2.52 0.31 -22.03
N PHE A 57 3.75 0.15 -21.58
CA PHE A 57 4.05 -0.53 -20.32
C PHE A 57 5.42 -0.10 -19.78
N LEU A 58 5.63 -0.31 -18.50
CA LEU A 58 6.93 -0.14 -17.88
C LEU A 58 7.77 -1.40 -18.04
N ARG A 59 9.03 -1.24 -18.46
CA ARG A 59 10.02 -2.32 -18.51
C ARG A 59 11.27 -1.95 -17.72
N VAL A 60 11.65 -2.83 -16.80
CA VAL A 60 13.02 -2.93 -16.30
C VAL A 60 13.76 -3.84 -17.28
N ALA A 61 14.68 -3.30 -18.07
CA ALA A 61 15.31 -4.02 -19.17
C ALA A 61 16.25 -5.13 -18.69
N GLU A 62 17.01 -4.84 -17.62
CA GLU A 62 17.94 -5.77 -16.96
C GLU A 62 18.00 -5.50 -15.45
N GLN A 63 18.62 -6.39 -14.71
CA GLN A 63 18.76 -6.23 -13.25
C GLN A 63 19.48 -4.93 -12.91
N GLY A 64 18.86 -4.10 -12.04
CA GLY A 64 19.40 -2.84 -11.56
C GLY A 64 19.08 -1.63 -12.45
N SER A 65 18.58 -1.83 -13.68
CA SER A 65 18.12 -0.71 -14.51
C SER A 65 16.82 -0.12 -13.97
N LYS A 66 16.58 1.15 -14.29
CA LYS A 66 15.35 1.86 -13.90
C LYS A 66 14.22 1.54 -14.88
N PRO A 67 12.95 1.48 -14.41
CA PRO A 67 11.82 1.24 -15.29
C PRO A 67 11.67 2.38 -16.29
N GLN A 68 11.47 2.03 -17.56
CA GLN A 68 11.23 2.99 -18.65
C GLN A 68 9.94 2.61 -19.37
N ILE A 69 9.31 3.57 -20.04
CA ILE A 69 8.13 3.32 -20.87
C ILE A 69 8.54 2.72 -22.20
N TYR A 70 7.90 1.62 -22.55
CA TYR A 70 7.96 0.96 -23.84
C TYR A 70 6.57 0.92 -24.47
N VAL A 71 6.51 0.86 -25.80
CA VAL A 71 5.27 0.64 -26.56
C VAL A 71 5.46 -0.52 -27.52
N MET A 72 4.39 -1.28 -27.78
CA MET A 72 4.34 -2.33 -28.76
C MET A 72 2.93 -2.50 -29.34
N PRO A 73 2.76 -3.05 -30.56
CA PRO A 73 1.45 -3.38 -31.09
C PRO A 73 0.71 -4.42 -30.23
N VAL A 74 -0.62 -4.35 -30.15
CA VAL A 74 -1.44 -5.34 -29.41
C VAL A 74 -1.40 -6.74 -30.02
N ASP A 75 -1.07 -6.85 -31.30
CA ASP A 75 -0.95 -8.13 -32.01
C ASP A 75 0.43 -8.78 -31.81
N GLY A 76 1.32 -8.15 -31.04
CA GLY A 76 2.67 -8.60 -30.79
C GLY A 76 3.71 -7.89 -31.66
N GLY A 77 4.96 -8.24 -31.48
CA GLY A 77 6.12 -7.63 -32.14
C GLY A 77 7.14 -7.11 -31.14
N ASP A 78 8.10 -6.34 -31.64
CA ASP A 78 9.16 -5.77 -30.82
C ASP A 78 8.69 -4.54 -30.04
N ALA A 79 9.05 -4.49 -28.76
CA ALA A 79 8.79 -3.33 -27.92
C ALA A 79 9.82 -2.24 -28.18
N ARG A 80 9.34 -1.01 -28.44
CA ARG A 80 10.17 0.20 -28.66
C ARG A 80 10.25 1.01 -27.37
N LEU A 81 11.46 1.43 -27.02
CA LEU A 81 11.72 2.35 -25.91
C LEU A 81 11.13 3.75 -26.24
N VAL A 82 10.48 4.36 -25.26
CA VAL A 82 9.86 5.71 -25.36
C VAL A 82 10.55 6.71 -24.44
N THR A 83 11.02 6.26 -23.27
CA THR A 83 11.66 7.15 -22.28
C THR A 83 13.02 6.61 -21.88
N ASP A 84 13.97 7.53 -21.62
CA ASP A 84 15.29 7.20 -21.04
C ASP A 84 15.63 8.25 -19.98
N LEU A 85 14.97 8.13 -18.82
CA LEU A 85 15.10 9.06 -17.71
C LEU A 85 16.01 8.50 -16.62
N PRO A 86 16.86 9.32 -15.98
CA PRO A 86 17.90 8.87 -15.04
C PRO A 86 17.34 8.07 -13.85
N LEU A 87 16.18 8.43 -13.34
CA LEU A 87 15.52 7.76 -12.22
C LEU A 87 14.33 6.89 -12.64
N GLY A 88 14.12 6.73 -13.96
CA GLY A 88 13.02 5.96 -14.53
C GLY A 88 11.74 6.77 -14.72
N ALA A 89 10.74 6.12 -15.28
CA ALA A 89 9.41 6.66 -15.54
C ALA A 89 8.35 5.96 -14.69
N GLY A 90 7.26 6.65 -14.37
CA GLY A 90 6.05 6.10 -13.79
C GLY A 90 5.11 5.48 -14.82
N ALA A 91 4.00 4.92 -14.36
CA ALA A 91 3.01 4.25 -15.20
C ALA A 91 2.47 5.16 -16.32
N PRO A 92 2.38 4.66 -17.57
CA PRO A 92 1.89 5.42 -18.70
C PRO A 92 0.38 5.60 -18.66
N VAL A 93 -0.10 6.80 -19.03
CA VAL A 93 -1.51 7.11 -19.19
C VAL A 93 -1.74 7.71 -20.57
N TRP A 94 -2.45 7.00 -21.44
CA TRP A 94 -2.74 7.41 -22.80
C TRP A 94 -3.65 8.62 -22.86
N ALA A 95 -3.33 9.57 -23.74
CA ALA A 95 -4.26 10.62 -24.14
C ALA A 95 -5.39 10.04 -25.01
N PRO A 96 -6.55 10.73 -25.10
CA PRO A 96 -7.66 10.30 -25.96
C PRO A 96 -7.31 10.14 -27.44
N ASP A 97 -6.24 10.80 -27.90
CA ASP A 97 -5.74 10.73 -29.29
C ASP A 97 -4.97 9.46 -29.63
N SER A 98 -4.74 8.55 -28.66
CA SER A 98 -3.95 7.32 -28.82
C SER A 98 -2.50 7.55 -29.26
N ARG A 99 -1.98 8.75 -29.08
CA ARG A 99 -0.67 9.17 -29.55
C ARG A 99 0.21 9.71 -28.42
N ARG A 100 -0.34 10.53 -27.53
CA ARG A 100 0.42 11.09 -26.39
C ARG A 100 0.24 10.23 -25.15
N ILE A 101 1.31 10.15 -24.36
CA ILE A 101 1.33 9.51 -23.03
C ILE A 101 1.72 10.55 -21.99
N ALA A 102 0.94 10.65 -20.91
CA ALA A 102 1.31 11.35 -19.69
C ALA A 102 1.85 10.37 -18.65
N PHE A 103 2.83 10.79 -17.87
CA PHE A 103 3.40 10.02 -16.77
C PHE A 103 4.11 10.91 -15.76
N ILE A 104 4.35 10.38 -14.56
CA ILE A 104 5.14 11.06 -13.53
C ILE A 104 6.57 10.52 -13.55
N ALA A 105 7.55 11.40 -13.40
CA ALA A 105 8.93 11.00 -13.19
C ALA A 105 9.65 11.96 -12.23
N ARG A 106 10.64 11.46 -11.51
CA ARG A 106 11.48 12.28 -10.63
C ARG A 106 12.68 12.80 -11.39
N ILE A 107 12.94 14.11 -11.29
CA ILE A 107 14.08 14.77 -11.92
C ILE A 107 15.13 15.03 -10.86
N PRO A 108 16.30 14.38 -10.91
CA PRO A 108 17.38 14.66 -9.97
C PRO A 108 18.04 16.01 -10.28
N GLU A 109 18.47 16.70 -9.23
CA GLU A 109 19.40 17.81 -9.39
C GLU A 109 20.71 17.33 -10.05
N PRO A 110 21.36 18.17 -10.88
CA PRO A 110 22.64 17.82 -11.51
C PRO A 110 23.69 17.39 -10.47
N GLY A 111 24.40 16.29 -10.73
CA GLY A 111 25.40 15.72 -9.82
C GLY A 111 24.83 14.99 -8.62
N ARG A 112 23.57 14.56 -8.67
CA ARG A 112 22.92 13.68 -7.68
C ARG A 112 22.57 12.32 -8.31
N TYR A 113 22.55 11.28 -7.49
CA TYR A 113 22.12 9.92 -7.87
C TYR A 113 22.84 9.38 -9.11
N GLY A 114 24.14 9.68 -9.24
CA GLY A 114 24.96 9.23 -10.35
C GLY A 114 24.71 9.97 -11.66
N THR A 115 24.10 11.15 -11.63
CA THR A 115 23.93 12.00 -12.82
C THR A 115 25.14 12.91 -13.05
N GLU A 116 25.22 13.53 -14.25
CA GLU A 116 26.23 14.50 -14.60
C GLU A 116 26.09 15.78 -13.75
N GLY A 117 27.17 16.24 -13.18
CA GLY A 117 27.32 17.53 -12.54
C GLY A 117 28.14 18.49 -13.40
N PRO A 118 28.46 19.72 -12.92
CA PRO A 118 29.26 20.68 -13.68
C PRO A 118 30.63 20.16 -14.16
N ASP A 119 31.24 19.26 -13.38
CA ASP A 119 32.58 18.73 -13.59
C ASP A 119 32.58 17.25 -14.02
N GLY A 120 31.45 16.71 -14.47
CA GLY A 120 31.25 15.33 -14.89
C GLY A 120 30.35 14.52 -13.94
N ARG A 121 30.25 13.22 -14.18
CA ARG A 121 29.43 12.31 -13.37
C ARG A 121 29.88 12.27 -11.91
N VAL A 122 28.92 12.40 -11.00
CA VAL A 122 29.16 12.42 -9.56
C VAL A 122 28.63 11.14 -8.92
N GLU A 123 29.51 10.36 -8.32
CA GLU A 123 29.14 9.18 -7.57
C GLU A 123 28.61 9.55 -6.16
N SER A 124 27.73 8.73 -5.62
CA SER A 124 26.98 9.00 -4.38
C SER A 124 27.86 9.48 -3.19
N PRO A 125 29.04 8.89 -2.92
CA PRO A 125 29.89 9.38 -1.83
C PRO A 125 30.49 10.78 -2.04
N SER A 126 30.46 11.29 -3.28
CA SER A 126 31.02 12.59 -3.69
C SER A 126 29.93 13.64 -3.94
N GLU A 127 28.66 13.32 -3.72
CA GLU A 127 27.56 14.27 -3.83
C GLU A 127 27.73 15.47 -2.90
N ALA A 128 27.35 16.66 -3.36
CA ALA A 128 27.37 17.85 -2.51
C ALA A 128 26.43 17.70 -1.29
N PRO A 129 26.74 18.38 -0.16
CA PRO A 129 25.82 18.40 0.98
C PRO A 129 24.43 18.85 0.61
N ARG A 130 23.39 18.27 1.26
CA ARG A 130 21.99 18.71 1.10
C ARG A 130 21.69 19.85 2.04
N TRP A 131 21.14 20.92 1.49
CA TRP A 131 20.65 22.05 2.28
C TRP A 131 19.14 21.90 2.47
N ILE A 132 18.73 21.43 3.64
CA ILE A 132 17.34 21.08 3.94
C ILE A 132 16.66 22.26 4.64
N THR A 133 15.55 22.74 4.07
CA THR A 133 14.77 23.86 4.58
C THR A 133 13.28 23.55 4.74
N ARG A 134 12.85 22.30 4.45
CA ARG A 134 11.45 21.88 4.45
C ARG A 134 11.24 20.67 5.37
N LEU A 135 10.05 20.57 5.98
CA LEU A 135 9.65 19.42 6.81
C LEU A 135 9.47 18.14 5.99
N ASP A 136 8.95 18.28 4.77
CA ASP A 136 8.64 17.21 3.83
C ASP A 136 9.79 16.87 2.88
N TYR A 137 11.02 16.88 3.37
CA TYR A 137 12.24 16.70 2.58
C TYR A 137 12.56 15.26 2.21
N ARG A 138 11.92 14.30 2.88
CA ARG A 138 12.23 12.87 2.77
C ARG A 138 10.92 12.06 2.75
N GLN A 139 10.95 10.93 2.06
CA GLN A 139 9.84 9.97 1.99
C GLN A 139 10.41 8.55 1.98
N ASP A 140 9.79 7.65 2.73
CA ASP A 140 10.18 6.24 2.71
C ASP A 140 10.06 5.66 1.29
N ASP A 141 10.89 4.70 0.91
CA ASP A 141 11.08 4.14 -0.43
C ASP A 141 11.57 5.14 -1.51
N ALA A 142 11.34 6.44 -1.34
CA ALA A 142 11.83 7.45 -2.27
C ALA A 142 13.16 8.11 -1.82
N GLY A 143 13.39 8.28 -0.52
CA GLY A 143 14.53 9.00 0.06
C GLY A 143 14.34 10.52 0.04
N TYR A 144 15.39 11.28 -0.27
CA TYR A 144 15.35 12.74 -0.26
C TYR A 144 14.61 13.26 -1.50
N VAL A 145 13.38 13.78 -1.32
CA VAL A 145 12.52 14.22 -2.44
C VAL A 145 12.80 15.65 -2.89
N GLY A 146 13.40 16.49 -2.04
CA GLY A 146 13.70 17.89 -2.37
C GLY A 146 14.68 18.06 -3.53
N ASP A 147 15.65 17.13 -3.69
CA ASP A 147 16.65 17.14 -4.77
C ASP A 147 16.32 16.19 -5.94
N ARG A 148 15.10 15.64 -5.96
CA ARG A 148 14.52 14.83 -7.05
C ARG A 148 12.99 14.91 -7.07
N ALA A 149 12.48 16.13 -7.19
CA ALA A 149 11.04 16.38 -7.21
C ALA A 149 10.33 15.61 -8.34
N ALA A 150 9.13 15.09 -8.02
CA ALA A 150 8.27 14.49 -9.03
C ALA A 150 7.72 15.57 -9.97
N GLN A 151 7.66 15.27 -11.27
CA GLN A 151 7.12 16.16 -12.30
C GLN A 151 6.20 15.38 -13.23
N LEU A 152 5.23 16.08 -13.80
CA LEU A 152 4.38 15.57 -14.88
C LEU A 152 5.09 15.72 -16.21
N PHE A 153 5.15 14.63 -16.96
CA PHE A 153 5.70 14.59 -18.32
C PHE A 153 4.65 14.18 -19.32
N ILE A 154 4.87 14.61 -20.57
CA ILE A 154 4.22 14.02 -21.75
C ILE A 154 5.27 13.61 -22.78
N VAL A 155 4.90 12.63 -23.60
CA VAL A 155 5.68 12.19 -24.77
C VAL A 155 4.74 11.80 -25.90
N ASP A 156 5.13 12.15 -27.16
CA ASP A 156 4.43 11.74 -28.38
C ASP A 156 4.99 10.42 -28.89
N THR A 157 4.21 9.36 -28.85
CA THR A 157 4.65 8.03 -29.29
C THR A 157 4.62 7.84 -30.81
N GLY A 158 3.96 8.74 -31.53
CA GLY A 158 3.93 8.75 -33.02
C GLY A 158 5.22 9.28 -33.66
N ASP A 159 6.02 10.00 -32.88
CA ASP A 159 7.36 10.46 -33.29
C ASP A 159 8.42 9.58 -32.60
N THR A 160 9.23 8.88 -33.40
CA THR A 160 10.28 7.99 -32.88
C THR A 160 11.44 8.73 -32.22
N ASP A 161 11.61 10.00 -32.54
CA ASP A 161 12.67 10.87 -32.03
C ASP A 161 12.16 11.81 -30.91
N ALA A 162 10.87 11.69 -30.51
CA ALA A 162 10.30 12.51 -29.47
C ALA A 162 10.99 12.28 -28.12
N VAL A 163 11.34 13.37 -27.47
CA VAL A 163 11.88 13.40 -26.11
C VAL A 163 10.75 13.77 -25.13
N PRO A 164 10.65 13.09 -23.98
CA PRO A 164 9.68 13.47 -22.96
C PRO A 164 9.85 14.93 -22.51
N VAL A 165 8.74 15.66 -22.43
CA VAL A 165 8.70 17.08 -22.01
C VAL A 165 8.07 17.16 -20.62
N ALA A 166 8.78 17.79 -19.67
CA ALA A 166 8.22 18.12 -18.37
C ALA A 166 7.23 19.28 -18.51
N LEU A 167 6.01 19.08 -18.04
CA LEU A 167 4.94 20.11 -18.02
C LEU A 167 4.91 20.89 -16.71
N THR A 168 5.56 20.39 -15.67
CA THR A 168 5.56 21.00 -14.34
C THR A 168 6.98 21.15 -13.82
N GLU A 169 7.13 22.00 -12.81
CA GLU A 169 8.38 22.24 -12.10
C GLU A 169 8.11 22.51 -10.60
N GLY A 170 9.16 22.55 -9.79
CA GLY A 170 9.07 22.86 -8.37
C GLY A 170 8.73 21.63 -7.50
N LEU A 171 8.16 21.88 -6.33
CA LEU A 171 7.98 20.90 -5.24
C LEU A 171 6.50 20.53 -4.98
N ALA A 172 5.63 20.72 -5.98
CA ALA A 172 4.22 20.38 -5.87
C ALA A 172 3.95 18.87 -5.75
N GLU A 173 4.92 18.04 -6.15
CA GLU A 173 4.82 16.58 -6.13
C GLU A 173 3.54 16.09 -6.86
N PRO A 174 3.33 16.46 -8.14
CA PRO A 174 2.18 15.99 -8.88
C PRO A 174 2.16 14.47 -8.96
N ALA A 175 0.95 13.89 -8.87
CA ALA A 175 0.72 12.44 -8.90
C ALA A 175 -0.56 12.13 -9.66
N GLU A 176 -0.75 10.84 -10.00
CA GLU A 176 -2.02 10.30 -10.48
C GLU A 176 -2.56 10.98 -11.76
N PRO A 177 -1.78 11.09 -12.84
CA PRO A 177 -2.20 11.81 -14.04
C PRO A 177 -3.46 11.20 -14.67
N ALA A 178 -4.40 12.06 -15.12
CA ALA A 178 -5.60 11.67 -15.88
C ALA A 178 -5.90 12.71 -16.95
N TRP A 179 -6.12 12.28 -18.20
CA TRP A 179 -6.43 13.19 -19.29
C TRP A 179 -7.87 13.68 -19.23
N THR A 180 -8.08 14.93 -19.62
CA THR A 180 -9.43 15.40 -19.97
C THR A 180 -9.90 14.76 -21.29
N PRO A 181 -11.21 14.62 -21.53
CA PRO A 181 -11.72 14.03 -22.77
C PRO A 181 -11.27 14.75 -24.04
N SER A 182 -11.01 16.06 -23.95
CA SER A 182 -10.48 16.87 -25.05
C SER A 182 -8.99 16.63 -25.36
N GLY A 183 -8.24 16.00 -24.44
CA GLY A 183 -6.80 15.87 -24.52
C GLY A 183 -6.03 17.19 -24.39
N ALA A 184 -6.70 18.28 -23.97
CA ALA A 184 -6.08 19.59 -23.81
C ALA A 184 -5.40 19.79 -22.44
N HIS A 185 -5.80 19.02 -21.42
CA HIS A 185 -5.24 19.09 -20.08
C HIS A 185 -5.00 17.70 -19.49
N VAL A 186 -4.06 17.63 -18.54
CA VAL A 186 -3.84 16.48 -17.67
C VAL A 186 -4.19 16.90 -16.25
N LEU A 187 -5.14 16.21 -15.63
CA LEU A 187 -5.43 16.36 -14.21
C LEU A 187 -4.36 15.65 -13.39
N VAL A 188 -4.00 16.25 -12.25
CA VAL A 188 -3.10 15.66 -11.26
C VAL A 188 -3.60 15.98 -9.85
N SER A 189 -3.35 15.09 -8.90
CA SER A 189 -3.31 15.48 -7.51
C SER A 189 -1.96 16.10 -7.21
N ALA A 190 -1.93 17.17 -6.42
CA ALA A 190 -0.70 17.80 -6.00
C ALA A 190 -0.88 18.45 -4.62
N ARG A 191 0.23 18.75 -3.95
CA ARG A 191 0.18 19.45 -2.66
C ARG A 191 -0.59 20.75 -2.77
N ARG A 192 -1.33 21.06 -1.73
CA ARG A 192 -2.12 22.31 -1.63
C ARG A 192 -1.27 23.53 -1.97
N ASP A 193 -1.88 24.52 -2.61
CA ASP A 193 -1.24 25.76 -3.08
C ASP A 193 0.01 25.49 -3.94
N TRP A 194 -0.02 24.41 -4.74
CA TRP A 194 1.03 23.99 -5.66
C TRP A 194 2.39 23.82 -4.97
N GLY A 195 2.41 23.09 -3.86
CA GLY A 195 3.65 22.75 -3.14
C GLY A 195 3.88 23.52 -1.85
N ALA A 196 2.81 24.00 -1.18
CA ALA A 196 2.95 24.57 0.15
C ALA A 196 3.60 23.57 1.12
N GLU A 197 4.47 24.10 1.98
CA GLU A 197 5.16 23.32 3.00
C GLU A 197 4.23 23.02 4.19
N GLY A 198 4.50 21.92 4.89
CA GLY A 198 3.84 21.60 6.15
C GLY A 198 2.35 21.28 5.99
N THR A 199 1.92 20.85 4.81
CA THR A 199 0.55 20.43 4.56
C THR A 199 0.45 18.96 4.20
N VAL A 200 -0.56 18.28 4.77
CA VAL A 200 -0.97 16.92 4.39
C VAL A 200 -2.10 16.93 3.36
N TYR A 201 -2.61 18.12 3.03
CA TYR A 201 -3.70 18.27 2.06
C TYR A 201 -3.19 18.20 0.62
N GLY A 202 -3.91 17.46 -0.22
CA GLY A 202 -3.72 17.43 -1.66
C GLY A 202 -4.94 17.98 -2.38
N ASP A 203 -4.75 18.75 -3.44
CA ASP A 203 -5.82 19.36 -4.23
C ASP A 203 -5.76 18.87 -5.70
N LEU A 204 -6.84 19.08 -6.44
CA LEU A 204 -6.94 18.70 -7.85
C LEU A 204 -6.55 19.86 -8.75
N TYR A 205 -5.60 19.65 -9.63
CA TYR A 205 -5.13 20.63 -10.61
C TYR A 205 -5.25 20.10 -12.03
N ALA A 206 -5.47 21.00 -12.98
CA ALA A 206 -5.39 20.75 -14.41
C ALA A 206 -4.14 21.44 -15.00
N VAL A 207 -3.27 20.66 -15.62
CA VAL A 207 -2.06 21.14 -16.29
C VAL A 207 -2.30 21.16 -17.79
N PRO A 208 -2.12 22.31 -18.49
CA PRO A 208 -2.27 22.37 -19.95
C PRO A 208 -1.27 21.42 -20.64
N ALA A 209 -1.74 20.64 -21.61
CA ALA A 209 -0.90 19.66 -22.31
C ALA A 209 0.17 20.31 -23.21
N ASP A 210 -0.04 21.57 -23.59
CA ASP A 210 0.91 22.36 -24.39
C ASP A 210 1.86 23.22 -23.52
N GLY A 211 1.81 22.99 -22.19
CA GLY A 211 2.56 23.79 -21.22
C GLY A 211 1.78 25.01 -20.71
N GLY A 212 2.21 25.54 -19.57
CA GLY A 212 1.59 26.67 -18.91
C GLY A 212 1.32 26.41 -17.42
N ALA A 213 0.79 27.43 -16.73
CA ALA A 213 0.54 27.34 -15.30
C ALA A 213 -0.59 26.35 -15.00
N PRO A 214 -0.42 25.49 -13.97
CA PRO A 214 -1.49 24.64 -13.48
C PRO A 214 -2.70 25.45 -12.99
N VAL A 215 -3.89 24.97 -13.30
CA VAL A 215 -5.16 25.58 -12.87
C VAL A 215 -5.73 24.74 -11.71
N LEU A 216 -6.02 25.37 -10.59
CA LEU A 216 -6.72 24.71 -9.48
C LEU A 216 -8.17 24.43 -9.90
N VAL A 217 -8.55 23.14 -9.92
CA VAL A 217 -9.91 22.67 -10.26
C VAL A 217 -10.78 22.56 -9.01
N ALA A 218 -10.24 21.96 -7.96
CA ALA A 218 -10.98 21.80 -6.71
C ALA A 218 -10.04 21.70 -5.50
N ARG A 219 -10.48 22.25 -4.38
CA ARG A 219 -9.92 22.01 -3.05
C ARG A 219 -10.47 20.73 -2.48
N SER A 220 -9.62 19.79 -2.08
CA SER A 220 -10.07 18.61 -1.35
C SER A 220 -10.33 18.93 0.13
N SER A 221 -11.07 18.06 0.80
CA SER A 221 -11.22 18.11 2.25
C SER A 221 -10.06 17.43 3.00
N GLY A 222 -9.10 16.84 2.28
CA GLY A 222 -7.96 16.09 2.85
C GLY A 222 -7.00 15.61 1.79
N SER A 223 -6.99 14.30 1.50
CA SER A 223 -6.22 13.68 0.41
C SER A 223 -7.08 13.50 -0.85
N LEU A 224 -6.40 13.32 -2.00
CA LEU A 224 -7.03 13.03 -3.28
C LEU A 224 -6.15 12.06 -4.07
N ALA A 225 -6.77 11.01 -4.61
CA ALA A 225 -6.11 10.02 -5.45
C ALA A 225 -7.02 9.54 -6.59
N HIS A 226 -6.42 9.00 -7.64
CA HIS A 226 -7.10 8.32 -8.74
C HIS A 226 -8.19 9.14 -9.42
N PRO A 227 -7.95 10.40 -9.84
CA PRO A 227 -8.95 11.15 -10.59
C PRO A 227 -9.25 10.48 -11.93
N VAL A 228 -10.53 10.49 -12.31
CA VAL A 228 -11.05 10.01 -13.59
C VAL A 228 -12.04 11.05 -14.12
N VAL A 229 -11.90 11.46 -15.37
CA VAL A 229 -12.83 12.42 -16.01
C VAL A 229 -13.87 11.66 -16.79
N THR A 230 -15.15 11.95 -16.53
CA THR A 230 -16.28 11.41 -17.28
C THR A 230 -16.53 12.18 -18.58
N ALA A 231 -17.32 11.63 -19.49
CA ALA A 231 -17.61 12.27 -20.77
C ALA A 231 -18.42 13.58 -20.65
N ASP A 232 -19.09 13.79 -19.52
CA ASP A 232 -19.87 14.99 -19.19
C ASP A 232 -19.13 15.97 -18.27
N ASP A 233 -17.78 15.94 -18.30
CA ASP A 233 -16.90 16.82 -17.57
C ASP A 233 -17.12 16.81 -16.04
N ILE A 234 -17.39 15.64 -15.48
CA ILE A 234 -17.33 15.39 -14.04
C ILE A 234 -16.03 14.65 -13.73
N VAL A 235 -15.32 15.08 -12.70
CA VAL A 235 -14.18 14.33 -12.16
C VAL A 235 -14.66 13.51 -10.99
N VAL A 236 -14.48 12.19 -11.04
CA VAL A 236 -14.62 11.29 -9.90
C VAL A 236 -13.25 10.93 -9.37
N TYR A 237 -13.11 10.82 -8.04
CA TYR A 237 -11.83 10.51 -7.41
C TYR A 237 -12.02 9.84 -6.05
N LEU A 238 -10.99 9.18 -5.57
CA LEU A 238 -10.91 8.69 -4.20
C LEU A 238 -10.25 9.76 -3.31
N GLY A 239 -10.76 9.92 -2.08
CA GLY A 239 -10.18 10.92 -1.18
C GLY A 239 -10.70 10.79 0.25
N GLU A 240 -9.91 11.31 1.17
CA GLU A 240 -10.24 11.39 2.59
C GLU A 240 -10.70 12.79 2.95
N ALA A 241 -11.51 12.90 4.01
CA ALA A 241 -11.83 14.16 4.65
C ALA A 241 -11.17 14.20 6.04
N PHE A 242 -10.23 15.11 6.23
CA PHE A 242 -9.52 15.26 7.49
C PHE A 242 -10.34 16.08 8.51
N ASN A 243 -10.16 15.78 9.79
CA ASN A 243 -10.73 16.56 10.86
C ASN A 243 -9.65 17.52 11.42
N GLY A 244 -9.58 18.70 10.85
CA GLY A 244 -8.53 19.67 11.19
C GLY A 244 -7.13 19.13 10.86
N THR A 245 -6.28 18.99 11.87
CA THR A 245 -4.92 18.46 11.72
C THR A 245 -4.85 16.93 11.80
N ILE A 246 -5.97 16.25 12.11
CA ILE A 246 -6.01 14.78 12.22
C ILE A 246 -6.16 14.18 10.81
N ALA A 247 -5.04 13.70 10.27
CA ALA A 247 -4.94 13.14 8.93
C ALA A 247 -4.83 11.60 8.93
N VAL A 248 -5.30 10.94 9.99
CA VAL A 248 -5.27 9.48 10.16
C VAL A 248 -6.65 8.94 10.47
N ALA A 249 -6.85 7.64 10.28
CA ALA A 249 -8.09 6.92 10.59
C ALA A 249 -9.33 7.57 9.95
N ASN A 250 -9.19 7.98 8.68
CA ASN A 250 -10.28 8.51 7.88
C ASN A 250 -10.65 7.50 6.80
N ASN A 251 -11.93 7.16 6.70
CA ASN A 251 -12.41 6.35 5.60
C ASN A 251 -12.27 7.11 4.27
N THR A 252 -11.61 6.48 3.32
CA THR A 252 -11.53 6.97 1.95
C THR A 252 -12.91 6.89 1.30
N GLY A 253 -13.40 8.00 0.76
CA GLY A 253 -14.66 8.08 0.03
C GLY A 253 -14.48 8.17 -1.48
N LEU A 254 -15.54 7.89 -2.21
CA LEU A 254 -15.70 8.27 -3.61
C LEU A 254 -16.32 9.66 -3.68
N TRP A 255 -15.71 10.54 -4.46
CA TRP A 255 -16.11 11.94 -4.61
C TRP A 255 -16.37 12.27 -6.06
N ALA A 256 -17.18 13.30 -6.31
CA ALA A 256 -17.40 13.88 -7.62
C ALA A 256 -17.32 15.40 -7.57
N VAL A 257 -16.73 16.01 -8.61
CA VAL A 257 -16.63 17.46 -8.75
C VAL A 257 -16.76 17.85 -10.23
N PRO A 258 -17.51 18.92 -10.59
CA PRO A 258 -17.52 19.45 -11.94
C PRO A 258 -16.13 19.92 -12.37
N LEU A 259 -15.67 19.53 -13.56
CA LEU A 259 -14.43 20.03 -14.16
C LEU A 259 -14.67 21.44 -14.68
N ARG A 260 -14.04 22.42 -14.05
CA ARG A 260 -14.07 23.83 -14.47
C ARG A 260 -12.66 24.34 -14.69
N LEU A 261 -12.44 25.00 -15.82
CA LEU A 261 -11.14 25.56 -16.21
C LEU A 261 -11.21 27.09 -16.40
N ASP A 262 -12.33 27.69 -16.01
CA ASP A 262 -12.62 29.14 -16.10
C ASP A 262 -12.19 29.92 -14.84
N GLY A 263 -11.49 29.27 -13.91
CA GLY A 263 -11.04 29.85 -12.64
C GLY A 263 -12.11 29.78 -11.53
N VAL A 264 -13.29 29.24 -11.81
CA VAL A 264 -14.31 28.96 -10.79
C VAL A 264 -14.08 27.57 -10.22
N LEU A 265 -13.87 27.48 -8.91
CA LEU A 265 -13.63 26.18 -8.27
C LEU A 265 -14.90 25.33 -8.28
N GLY A 266 -14.72 24.06 -8.61
CA GLY A 266 -15.75 23.04 -8.40
C GLY A 266 -15.93 22.77 -6.91
N GLU A 267 -17.16 22.49 -6.47
CA GLU A 267 -17.47 22.03 -5.12
C GLU A 267 -17.49 20.50 -5.10
N PRO A 268 -16.54 19.83 -4.41
CA PRO A 268 -16.55 18.38 -4.28
C PRO A 268 -17.76 17.89 -3.49
N ARG A 269 -18.40 16.84 -4.00
CA ARG A 269 -19.52 16.15 -3.34
C ARG A 269 -19.11 14.70 -3.08
N ARG A 270 -19.24 14.25 -1.81
CA ARG A 270 -19.02 12.86 -1.45
C ARG A 270 -20.20 12.00 -1.93
N LEU A 271 -19.90 10.88 -2.59
CA LEU A 271 -20.90 9.95 -3.10
C LEU A 271 -21.20 8.83 -2.11
N THR A 272 -20.24 8.51 -1.24
CA THR A 272 -20.30 7.40 -0.29
C THR A 272 -20.33 7.89 1.15
N ASP A 273 -21.04 7.17 2.00
CA ASP A 273 -21.15 7.50 3.43
C ASP A 273 -19.80 7.47 4.15
N PRO A 274 -19.46 8.48 4.96
CA PRO A 274 -18.15 8.57 5.61
C PRO A 274 -17.94 7.53 6.70
N GLU A 275 -18.99 7.02 7.34
CA GLU A 275 -18.85 6.04 8.41
C GLU A 275 -18.70 4.62 7.88
N THR A 276 -19.56 4.23 6.93
CA THR A 276 -19.70 2.82 6.55
C THR A 276 -18.90 2.42 5.31
N VAL A 277 -18.39 3.39 4.52
CA VAL A 277 -17.67 3.10 3.27
C VAL A 277 -16.23 3.58 3.32
N ASP A 278 -15.32 2.61 3.22
CA ASP A 278 -13.88 2.82 3.13
C ASP A 278 -13.35 2.27 1.80
N CYS A 279 -13.18 3.14 0.80
CA CYS A 279 -12.66 2.75 -0.51
C CYS A 279 -11.17 2.38 -0.42
N ASP A 280 -10.79 1.28 -1.06
CA ASP A 280 -9.38 0.85 -1.11
C ASP A 280 -8.66 1.47 -2.31
N ILE A 281 -7.80 2.46 -2.04
CA ILE A 281 -6.96 3.11 -3.06
C ILE A 281 -6.06 2.07 -3.76
N ALA A 282 -5.56 1.06 -3.03
CA ALA A 282 -4.68 0.04 -3.59
C ALA A 282 -5.38 -0.90 -4.60
N ALA A 283 -6.70 -0.97 -4.60
CA ALA A 283 -7.47 -1.73 -5.59
C ALA A 283 -7.47 -1.07 -6.99
N GLY A 284 -7.13 0.22 -7.09
CA GLY A 284 -7.00 0.96 -8.34
C GLY A 284 -8.03 2.07 -8.53
N ARG A 285 -7.98 2.67 -9.72
CA ARG A 285 -8.83 3.82 -10.10
C ARG A 285 -10.30 3.41 -10.18
N PRO A 286 -11.25 4.32 -9.81
CA PRO A 286 -12.65 4.13 -10.13
C PRO A 286 -12.86 3.91 -11.64
N VAL A 287 -13.77 3.02 -11.99
CA VAL A 287 -14.15 2.80 -13.39
C VAL A 287 -15.60 3.24 -13.58
N VAL A 288 -15.79 4.27 -14.41
CA VAL A 288 -17.12 4.79 -14.74
C VAL A 288 -17.73 3.92 -15.83
N THR A 289 -18.93 3.39 -15.58
CA THR A 289 -19.71 2.58 -16.51
C THR A 289 -21.11 3.20 -16.71
N GLU A 290 -21.85 2.74 -17.68
CA GLU A 290 -23.25 3.17 -17.88
C GLU A 290 -24.15 2.85 -16.67
N SER A 291 -23.82 1.79 -15.91
CA SER A 291 -24.61 1.33 -14.77
C SER A 291 -24.17 1.93 -13.42
N GLY A 292 -23.12 2.76 -13.39
CA GLY A 292 -22.56 3.38 -12.18
C GLY A 292 -21.05 3.35 -12.14
N ILE A 293 -20.47 3.63 -10.97
CA ILE A 293 -19.03 3.73 -10.75
C ILE A 293 -18.57 2.51 -9.95
N LEU A 294 -17.62 1.76 -10.50
CA LEU A 294 -17.01 0.62 -9.83
C LEU A 294 -15.83 1.10 -8.96
N VAL A 295 -15.78 0.60 -7.73
CA VAL A 295 -14.70 0.90 -6.74
C VAL A 295 -14.43 -0.32 -5.87
N GLY A 296 -13.18 -0.44 -5.39
CA GLY A 296 -12.84 -1.36 -4.31
C GLY A 296 -13.24 -0.78 -2.96
N VAL A 297 -13.86 -1.58 -2.08
CA VAL A 297 -14.30 -1.15 -0.74
C VAL A 297 -13.85 -2.17 0.30
N ARG A 298 -13.20 -1.70 1.36
CA ARG A 298 -12.80 -2.50 2.52
C ARG A 298 -14.02 -2.83 3.37
N ASN A 299 -14.20 -4.10 3.70
CA ASN A 299 -15.30 -4.55 4.54
C ASN A 299 -14.89 -5.80 5.32
N GLN A 300 -14.68 -5.68 6.63
CA GLN A 300 -14.39 -6.78 7.57
C GLN A 300 -13.35 -7.79 7.04
N GLY A 301 -12.21 -7.26 6.58
CA GLY A 301 -11.09 -8.04 6.03
C GLY A 301 -11.21 -8.42 4.56
N ALA A 302 -12.34 -8.18 3.92
CA ALA A 302 -12.48 -8.23 2.47
C ALA A 302 -12.10 -6.89 1.83
N VAL A 303 -11.73 -6.93 0.55
CA VAL A 303 -11.80 -5.79 -0.37
C VAL A 303 -12.75 -6.19 -1.48
N GLU A 304 -13.91 -5.59 -1.46
CA GLU A 304 -15.02 -5.94 -2.34
C GLU A 304 -15.05 -5.01 -3.55
N LEU A 305 -15.31 -5.53 -4.75
CA LEU A 305 -15.67 -4.70 -5.89
C LEU A 305 -17.14 -4.32 -5.75
N ARG A 306 -17.41 -3.03 -5.61
CA ARG A 306 -18.78 -2.52 -5.47
C ARG A 306 -19.11 -1.49 -6.53
N ARG A 307 -20.42 -1.34 -6.82
CA ARG A 307 -20.97 -0.32 -7.71
C ARG A 307 -21.69 0.74 -6.91
N VAL A 308 -21.30 2.01 -7.16
CA VAL A 308 -21.93 3.23 -6.63
C VAL A 308 -22.74 3.89 -7.72
N ALA A 309 -23.96 4.32 -7.45
CA ALA A 309 -24.76 5.08 -8.40
C ALA A 309 -24.12 6.45 -8.69
N THR A 310 -24.13 6.92 -9.93
CA THR A 310 -23.54 8.23 -10.30
C THR A 310 -24.19 9.43 -9.59
N GLY A 311 -25.47 9.31 -9.26
CA GLY A 311 -26.24 10.30 -8.51
C GLY A 311 -26.21 10.14 -6.99
N ALA A 312 -25.42 9.19 -6.45
CA ALA A 312 -25.36 8.93 -5.02
C ALA A 312 -24.89 10.17 -4.22
N ALA A 313 -25.36 10.27 -2.98
CA ALA A 313 -24.94 11.28 -2.02
C ALA A 313 -24.89 10.60 -0.65
N ASP A 314 -23.69 10.49 -0.09
CA ASP A 314 -23.42 9.81 1.20
C ASP A 314 -24.09 8.42 1.30
N ALA A 315 -24.02 7.63 0.18
CA ALA A 315 -24.64 6.31 0.12
C ALA A 315 -23.93 5.33 1.08
N PRO A 316 -24.64 4.71 2.03
CA PRO A 316 -24.05 3.75 2.95
C PRO A 316 -23.69 2.43 2.25
N LEU A 317 -22.79 1.65 2.86
CA LEU A 317 -22.30 0.38 2.31
C LEU A 317 -23.44 -0.57 1.87
N ALA A 318 -24.55 -0.59 2.62
CA ALA A 318 -25.69 -1.44 2.34
C ALA A 318 -26.43 -1.09 1.02
N GLU A 319 -26.30 0.14 0.53
CA GLU A 319 -26.87 0.60 -0.75
C GLU A 319 -25.94 0.35 -1.94
N LEU A 320 -24.67 0.03 -1.71
CA LEU A 320 -23.72 -0.26 -2.77
C LEU A 320 -23.86 -1.70 -3.26
N THR A 321 -24.05 -1.87 -4.57
CA THR A 321 -24.19 -3.22 -5.14
C THR A 321 -22.85 -3.98 -5.08
N LEU A 322 -22.82 -5.11 -4.40
CA LEU A 322 -21.69 -6.04 -4.43
C LEU A 322 -21.57 -6.68 -5.81
N ILE A 323 -20.38 -6.62 -6.39
CA ILE A 323 -20.06 -7.22 -7.70
C ILE A 323 -19.21 -8.48 -7.54
N ALA A 324 -18.17 -8.43 -6.69
CA ALA A 324 -17.29 -9.56 -6.40
C ALA A 324 -16.50 -9.32 -5.10
N GLY A 325 -15.94 -10.38 -4.50
CA GLY A 325 -14.89 -10.27 -3.48
C GLY A 325 -15.38 -10.26 -2.03
N ASP A 326 -16.56 -10.78 -1.71
CA ASP A 326 -17.14 -10.84 -0.36
C ASP A 326 -16.30 -11.61 0.68
N GLN A 327 -15.47 -12.56 0.26
CA GLN A 327 -14.48 -13.27 1.08
C GLN A 327 -13.12 -13.33 0.35
N ALA A 328 -12.70 -12.22 -0.24
CA ALA A 328 -11.47 -12.09 -0.98
C ALA A 328 -10.90 -10.67 -0.80
N GLN A 329 -9.72 -10.44 -1.33
CA GLN A 329 -9.18 -9.09 -1.45
C GLN A 329 -8.99 -8.75 -2.93
N LEU A 330 -9.70 -7.74 -3.39
CA LEU A 330 -9.54 -7.15 -4.71
C LEU A 330 -8.17 -6.47 -4.80
N LYS A 331 -7.39 -6.79 -5.84
CA LYS A 331 -6.06 -6.21 -6.11
C LYS A 331 -6.01 -5.42 -7.41
N GLY A 332 -7.10 -5.42 -8.15
CA GLY A 332 -7.26 -4.67 -9.38
C GLY A 332 -8.52 -5.09 -10.10
N PHE A 333 -9.03 -4.22 -10.95
CA PHE A 333 -10.21 -4.49 -11.77
C PHE A 333 -10.19 -3.65 -13.04
N ALA A 334 -10.96 -4.07 -14.01
CA ALA A 334 -11.21 -3.30 -15.23
C ALA A 334 -12.61 -3.62 -15.76
N ALA A 335 -13.19 -2.67 -16.49
CA ALA A 335 -14.44 -2.89 -17.19
C ALA A 335 -14.37 -2.29 -18.61
N ASP A 336 -15.04 -2.94 -19.56
CA ASP A 336 -15.28 -2.42 -20.91
C ASP A 336 -16.60 -3.01 -21.43
N GLY A 337 -17.57 -2.16 -21.75
CA GLY A 337 -18.95 -2.57 -22.03
C GLY A 337 -19.55 -3.35 -20.87
N ASP A 338 -20.10 -4.53 -21.16
CA ASP A 338 -20.73 -5.42 -20.17
C ASP A 338 -19.73 -6.32 -19.43
N HIS A 339 -18.45 -6.28 -19.80
CA HIS A 339 -17.43 -7.13 -19.20
C HIS A 339 -16.79 -6.43 -18.00
N VAL A 340 -16.83 -7.07 -16.86
CA VAL A 340 -16.12 -6.67 -15.64
C VAL A 340 -15.16 -7.78 -15.26
N VAL A 341 -13.89 -7.46 -15.09
CA VAL A 341 -12.88 -8.39 -14.57
C VAL A 341 -12.34 -7.91 -13.25
N ALA A 342 -12.06 -8.83 -12.33
CA ALA A 342 -11.46 -8.56 -11.04
C ALA A 342 -10.25 -9.47 -10.80
N LEU A 343 -9.17 -8.93 -10.25
CA LEU A 343 -8.05 -9.68 -9.73
C LEU A 343 -8.28 -9.89 -8.23
N LEU A 344 -8.53 -11.12 -7.82
CA LEU A 344 -8.85 -11.48 -6.45
C LEU A 344 -7.76 -12.34 -5.83
N THR A 345 -7.38 -12.04 -4.59
CA THR A 345 -6.62 -12.93 -3.73
C THR A 345 -7.55 -13.56 -2.70
N THR A 346 -7.38 -14.84 -2.44
CA THR A 346 -8.10 -15.60 -1.41
C THR A 346 -7.07 -16.29 -0.51
N TRP A 347 -7.47 -16.93 0.57
CA TRP A 347 -6.55 -17.63 1.47
C TRP A 347 -5.65 -18.66 0.75
N ASP A 348 -6.08 -19.18 -0.42
CA ASP A 348 -5.38 -20.19 -1.22
C ASP A 348 -4.90 -19.67 -2.60
N SER A 349 -5.02 -18.36 -2.83
CA SER A 349 -4.59 -17.72 -4.10
C SER A 349 -3.85 -16.41 -3.86
N ALA A 350 -2.64 -16.31 -4.40
CA ALA A 350 -1.86 -15.08 -4.43
C ALA A 350 -2.39 -14.04 -5.45
N GLY A 351 -3.37 -14.43 -6.25
CA GLY A 351 -4.06 -13.59 -7.24
C GLY A 351 -4.44 -14.37 -8.49
N ASP A 352 -5.74 -14.43 -8.75
CA ASP A 352 -6.31 -14.97 -9.98
C ASP A 352 -7.37 -14.03 -10.54
N VAL A 353 -7.48 -13.97 -11.87
CA VAL A 353 -8.45 -13.12 -12.55
C VAL A 353 -9.77 -13.85 -12.70
N VAL A 354 -10.84 -13.15 -12.39
CA VAL A 354 -12.20 -13.61 -12.60
C VAL A 354 -12.95 -12.65 -13.55
N LEU A 355 -13.82 -13.21 -14.38
CA LEU A 355 -14.83 -12.46 -15.13
C LEU A 355 -16.13 -12.47 -14.33
N VAL A 356 -16.74 -11.30 -14.18
CA VAL A 356 -18.05 -11.14 -13.57
C VAL A 356 -19.08 -10.82 -14.66
N SER A 357 -20.10 -11.66 -14.79
CA SER A 357 -21.16 -11.48 -15.78
C SER A 357 -22.48 -12.02 -15.22
N GLY A 358 -23.55 -11.21 -15.28
CA GLY A 358 -24.88 -11.63 -14.83
C GLY A 358 -24.97 -12.02 -13.35
N GLY A 359 -24.05 -11.56 -12.50
CA GLY A 359 -23.97 -11.93 -11.08
C GLY A 359 -23.20 -13.22 -10.80
N GLU A 360 -22.66 -13.87 -11.82
CA GLU A 360 -21.79 -15.04 -11.70
C GLU A 360 -20.33 -14.66 -11.91
N THR A 361 -19.44 -15.31 -11.15
CA THR A 361 -17.98 -15.18 -11.25
C THR A 361 -17.39 -16.41 -11.92
N ARG A 362 -16.62 -16.21 -12.99
CA ARG A 362 -15.88 -17.28 -13.65
C ARG A 362 -14.40 -17.02 -13.63
N ARG A 363 -13.59 -17.96 -13.12
CA ARG A 363 -12.14 -17.87 -13.11
C ARG A 363 -11.59 -17.90 -14.54
N LEU A 364 -10.71 -16.96 -14.86
CA LEU A 364 -9.99 -16.87 -16.14
C LEU A 364 -8.56 -17.39 -16.05
N THR A 365 -7.92 -17.30 -14.87
CA THR A 365 -6.55 -17.77 -14.63
C THR A 365 -6.51 -18.72 -13.44
N ASP A 366 -5.47 -19.54 -13.39
CA ASP A 366 -5.19 -20.44 -12.26
C ASP A 366 -3.69 -20.41 -11.91
N LEU A 367 -3.17 -19.19 -11.73
CA LEU A 367 -1.75 -18.94 -11.47
C LEU A 367 -1.29 -19.48 -10.11
N SER A 368 -2.22 -19.60 -9.17
CA SER A 368 -1.96 -20.11 -7.82
C SER A 368 -2.09 -21.64 -7.67
N ALA A 369 -2.36 -22.39 -8.76
CA ALA A 369 -2.43 -23.85 -8.72
C ALA A 369 -1.17 -24.51 -8.12
N PRO A 370 0.07 -24.10 -8.45
CA PRO A 370 1.27 -24.66 -7.83
C PRO A 370 1.35 -24.41 -6.31
N LEU A 371 0.84 -23.27 -5.84
CA LEU A 371 0.78 -22.95 -4.41
C LEU A 371 -0.20 -23.89 -3.70
N ARG A 372 -1.42 -24.03 -4.22
CA ARG A 372 -2.43 -24.95 -3.65
C ARG A 372 -1.96 -26.40 -3.61
N ALA A 373 -1.23 -26.83 -4.63
CA ALA A 373 -0.68 -28.19 -4.68
C ALA A 373 0.35 -28.48 -3.55
N ARG A 374 0.88 -27.45 -2.89
CA ARG A 374 1.79 -27.57 -1.73
C ARG A 374 1.06 -27.66 -0.41
N GLY A 375 -0.26 -27.46 -0.37
CA GLY A 375 -1.06 -27.60 0.85
C GLY A 375 -1.15 -26.33 1.67
N VAL A 376 -1.69 -25.24 1.09
CA VAL A 376 -1.98 -23.97 1.83
C VAL A 376 -3.02 -24.22 2.93
N ARG A 377 -2.86 -23.58 4.07
CA ARG A 377 -3.75 -23.71 5.22
C ARG A 377 -4.92 -22.75 5.14
N PRO A 378 -6.17 -23.19 5.42
CA PRO A 378 -7.34 -22.31 5.37
C PRO A 378 -7.30 -21.27 6.51
N LEU A 379 -7.93 -20.12 6.24
CA LEU A 379 -8.26 -19.13 7.26
C LEU A 379 -9.51 -19.57 8.02
N ILE A 380 -9.45 -19.52 9.35
CA ILE A 380 -10.58 -19.74 10.25
C ILE A 380 -10.94 -18.39 10.87
N GLU A 381 -12.14 -17.91 10.61
CA GLU A 381 -12.64 -16.67 11.22
C GLU A 381 -12.82 -16.87 12.73
N ILE A 382 -12.34 -15.90 13.54
CA ILE A 382 -12.49 -15.85 14.99
C ILE A 382 -13.26 -14.60 15.36
N LYS A 383 -14.24 -14.79 16.28
CA LYS A 383 -15.00 -13.72 16.91
C LYS A 383 -14.84 -13.83 18.41
N GLY A 384 -14.50 -12.72 19.04
CA GLY A 384 -14.36 -12.60 20.49
C GLY A 384 -15.18 -11.44 21.03
N SER A 385 -15.00 -11.15 22.31
CA SER A 385 -15.62 -10.00 22.96
C SER A 385 -14.60 -9.38 23.92
N ALA A 386 -14.34 -8.10 23.74
CA ALA A 386 -13.49 -7.34 24.64
C ALA A 386 -14.18 -7.17 26.03
N PRO A 387 -13.44 -6.80 27.08
CA PRO A 387 -13.98 -6.64 28.44
C PRO A 387 -15.12 -5.62 28.53
N ASP A 388 -15.16 -4.63 27.64
CA ASP A 388 -16.23 -3.63 27.54
C ASP A 388 -17.46 -4.12 26.75
N GLY A 389 -17.45 -5.38 26.27
CA GLY A 389 -18.51 -5.99 25.48
C GLY A 389 -18.41 -5.71 23.97
N TYR A 390 -17.36 -5.01 23.50
CA TYR A 390 -17.14 -4.77 22.09
C TYR A 390 -16.84 -6.09 21.36
N ALA A 391 -17.53 -6.32 20.21
CA ALA A 391 -17.30 -7.50 19.39
C ALA A 391 -15.95 -7.40 18.66
N THR A 392 -15.06 -8.35 18.86
CA THR A 392 -13.74 -8.40 18.25
C THR A 392 -13.66 -9.46 17.15
N HIS A 393 -12.79 -9.23 16.18
CA HIS A 393 -12.69 -10.03 14.97
C HIS A 393 -11.23 -10.31 14.60
N GLY A 394 -10.99 -11.48 14.00
CA GLY A 394 -9.68 -11.89 13.52
C GLY A 394 -9.72 -13.25 12.82
N TRP A 395 -8.56 -13.77 12.52
CA TRP A 395 -8.39 -15.07 11.87
C TRP A 395 -7.39 -15.94 12.62
N LEU A 396 -7.51 -17.25 12.40
CA LEU A 396 -6.58 -18.27 12.82
C LEU A 396 -6.13 -19.09 11.61
N VAL A 397 -4.83 -19.34 11.53
CA VAL A 397 -4.24 -20.31 10.61
C VAL A 397 -3.65 -21.45 11.44
N LEU A 398 -4.11 -22.67 11.19
CA LEU A 398 -3.64 -23.85 11.93
C LEU A 398 -2.56 -24.60 11.15
N PRO A 399 -1.53 -25.12 11.85
CA PRO A 399 -0.61 -26.09 11.27
C PRO A 399 -1.29 -27.45 11.03
N GLU A 400 -0.56 -28.39 10.45
CA GLU A 400 -0.99 -29.79 10.32
C GLU A 400 -0.82 -30.55 11.63
N GLY A 401 -1.71 -31.51 11.89
CA GLY A 401 -1.65 -32.39 13.06
C GLY A 401 -2.69 -32.05 14.14
N ASP A 402 -2.72 -32.87 15.19
CA ASP A 402 -3.77 -32.82 16.21
C ASP A 402 -3.50 -31.78 17.32
N GLY A 403 -2.27 -31.24 17.40
CA GLY A 403 -1.88 -30.30 18.47
C GLY A 403 -1.59 -30.96 19.84
N PRO A 404 -1.53 -30.22 20.98
CA PRO A 404 -1.71 -28.77 21.01
C PRO A 404 -0.52 -28.00 20.41
N HIS A 405 -0.83 -27.07 19.52
CA HIS A 405 0.16 -26.29 18.77
C HIS A 405 0.61 -25.04 19.55
N PRO A 406 1.89 -24.66 19.50
CA PRO A 406 2.33 -23.34 19.95
C PRO A 406 1.70 -22.23 19.12
N VAL A 407 1.46 -21.08 19.74
CA VAL A 407 0.68 -19.98 19.15
C VAL A 407 1.55 -18.76 18.91
N LEU A 408 1.42 -18.17 17.74
CA LEU A 408 1.96 -16.85 17.41
C LEU A 408 0.82 -15.84 17.30
N LEU A 409 0.78 -14.87 18.20
CA LEU A 409 -0.05 -13.69 18.07
C LEU A 409 0.66 -12.71 17.15
N SER A 410 0.19 -12.58 15.91
CA SER A 410 0.76 -11.69 14.90
C SER A 410 -0.14 -10.46 14.75
N ILE A 411 0.43 -9.25 14.88
CA ILE A 411 -0.30 -7.98 14.91
C ILE A 411 0.09 -7.13 13.72
N HIS A 412 -0.91 -6.68 12.94
CA HIS A 412 -0.67 -5.87 11.73
C HIS A 412 -0.14 -4.47 12.04
N GLY A 413 0.43 -3.82 11.03
CA GLY A 413 0.86 -2.42 11.07
C GLY A 413 -0.30 -1.44 10.87
N GLY A 414 0.03 -0.19 10.69
CA GLY A 414 -0.93 0.90 10.48
C GLY A 414 -0.84 1.95 11.59
N PRO A 415 -1.79 2.05 12.54
CA PRO A 415 -2.88 1.14 12.96
C PRO A 415 -4.01 0.95 11.96
N PHE A 416 -4.34 1.96 11.13
CA PHE A 416 -5.47 1.93 10.19
C PHE A 416 -5.16 1.07 8.96
N MET A 417 -4.84 -0.21 9.22
CA MET A 417 -4.67 -1.33 8.28
C MET A 417 -5.48 -2.52 8.81
N TYR A 418 -5.34 -3.70 8.20
CA TYR A 418 -6.13 -4.86 8.59
C TYR A 418 -5.49 -6.16 8.09
N TYR A 419 -5.77 -7.28 8.75
CA TYR A 419 -5.71 -8.63 8.18
C TYR A 419 -7.02 -8.97 7.48
N GLY A 420 -7.00 -9.89 6.54
CA GLY A 420 -8.20 -10.21 5.78
C GLY A 420 -8.19 -11.55 5.08
N TRP A 421 -9.13 -11.73 4.18
CA TRP A 421 -9.44 -12.99 3.48
C TRP A 421 -8.42 -13.38 2.40
N GLY A 422 -7.47 -12.52 2.07
CA GLY A 422 -6.40 -12.82 1.11
C GLY A 422 -5.31 -13.71 1.68
N LEU A 423 -4.50 -14.27 0.80
CA LEU A 423 -3.31 -15.02 1.19
C LEU A 423 -2.36 -14.12 1.99
N PHE A 424 -2.04 -14.53 3.20
CA PHE A 424 -0.98 -13.92 4.01
C PHE A 424 0.17 -14.93 4.13
N ASP A 425 1.22 -14.72 3.34
CA ASP A 425 2.32 -15.66 3.18
C ASP A 425 3.07 -15.93 4.49
N GLU A 426 3.21 -14.93 5.37
CA GLU A 426 3.85 -15.09 6.68
C GLU A 426 3.11 -16.12 7.54
N ALA A 427 1.78 -16.03 7.64
CA ALA A 427 0.99 -16.98 8.42
C ALA A 427 1.09 -18.40 7.85
N GLN A 428 1.17 -18.54 6.51
CA GLN A 428 1.36 -19.84 5.87
C GLN A 428 2.72 -20.46 6.21
N VAL A 429 3.80 -19.66 6.16
CA VAL A 429 5.16 -20.11 6.50
C VAL A 429 5.23 -20.54 7.98
N TYR A 430 4.60 -19.79 8.89
CA TYR A 430 4.61 -20.14 10.31
C TYR A 430 3.75 -21.38 10.59
N ALA A 431 2.61 -21.52 9.92
CA ALA A 431 1.76 -22.70 10.05
C ALA A 431 2.45 -23.97 9.50
N GLU A 432 3.16 -23.87 8.36
CA GLU A 432 3.97 -24.98 7.83
C GLU A 432 5.09 -25.40 8.81
N ALA A 433 5.61 -24.46 9.59
CA ALA A 433 6.62 -24.72 10.63
C ALA A 433 6.03 -25.23 11.95
N GLY A 434 4.71 -25.43 12.06
CA GLY A 434 4.05 -26.03 13.22
C GLY A 434 3.45 -25.04 14.23
N TYR A 435 3.38 -23.75 13.90
CA TYR A 435 2.80 -22.72 14.77
C TYR A 435 1.37 -22.37 14.32
N ALA A 436 0.43 -22.31 15.25
CA ALA A 436 -0.86 -21.68 15.01
C ALA A 436 -0.70 -20.15 15.02
N VAL A 437 -1.30 -19.45 14.05
CA VAL A 437 -1.13 -18.00 13.90
C VAL A 437 -2.47 -17.30 14.10
N VAL A 438 -2.54 -16.44 15.12
CA VAL A 438 -3.71 -15.60 15.43
C VAL A 438 -3.49 -14.20 14.86
N LEU A 439 -4.45 -13.72 14.08
CA LEU A 439 -4.41 -12.47 13.29
C LEU A 439 -5.57 -11.57 13.69
N PRO A 440 -5.46 -10.71 14.73
CA PRO A 440 -6.53 -9.86 15.20
C PRO A 440 -6.66 -8.57 14.36
N ASN A 441 -7.89 -8.04 14.26
CA ASN A 441 -8.20 -6.69 13.81
C ASN A 441 -8.83 -5.90 14.98
N PRO A 442 -8.01 -5.27 15.83
CA PRO A 442 -8.50 -4.46 16.94
C PRO A 442 -9.16 -3.17 16.49
N ARG A 443 -9.87 -2.49 17.37
CA ARG A 443 -10.20 -1.07 17.20
C ARG A 443 -8.95 -0.28 16.83
N GLY A 444 -9.06 0.59 15.82
CA GLY A 444 -7.93 1.19 15.11
C GLY A 444 -7.76 0.65 13.69
N SER A 445 -8.30 -0.55 13.38
CA SER A 445 -8.19 -1.17 12.05
C SER A 445 -9.14 -0.54 11.02
N ALA A 446 -8.78 -0.67 9.73
CA ALA A 446 -9.60 -0.22 8.59
C ALA A 446 -10.67 -1.25 8.19
N GLY A 447 -11.76 -0.79 7.56
CA GLY A 447 -12.81 -1.64 7.01
C GLY A 447 -13.88 -2.10 8.02
N TYR A 448 -13.96 -1.47 9.20
CA TYR A 448 -14.95 -1.74 10.26
C TYR A 448 -15.80 -0.52 10.62
N GLY A 449 -15.74 0.54 9.83
CA GLY A 449 -16.32 1.84 10.11
C GLY A 449 -15.29 2.86 10.61
N GLN A 450 -15.59 4.14 10.40
CA GLN A 450 -14.65 5.20 10.75
C GLN A 450 -14.50 5.37 12.27
N GLU A 451 -15.59 5.20 13.04
CA GLU A 451 -15.55 5.21 14.51
C GLU A 451 -14.65 4.11 15.07
N HIS A 452 -14.70 2.89 14.49
CA HIS A 452 -13.80 1.79 14.86
C HIS A 452 -12.34 2.18 14.64
N GLY A 453 -12.01 2.75 13.49
CA GLY A 453 -10.65 3.22 13.18
C GLY A 453 -10.15 4.32 14.11
N ARG A 454 -11.04 5.24 14.51
CA ARG A 454 -10.74 6.39 15.36
C ARG A 454 -10.74 6.10 16.87
N ALA A 455 -11.20 4.93 17.29
CA ALA A 455 -11.36 4.59 18.71
C ALA A 455 -10.07 4.70 19.55
N ILE A 456 -8.91 4.67 18.89
CA ILE A 456 -7.59 4.72 19.55
C ILE A 456 -6.89 6.08 19.44
N LEU A 457 -7.53 7.09 18.84
CA LEU A 457 -6.95 8.43 18.77
C LEU A 457 -6.81 9.01 20.18
N GLY A 458 -5.59 9.37 20.57
CA GLY A 458 -5.25 9.80 21.92
C GLY A 458 -5.33 8.69 22.99
N ALA A 459 -5.52 7.43 22.58
CA ALA A 459 -5.80 6.31 23.49
C ALA A 459 -5.16 4.97 23.04
N MET A 460 -4.05 5.03 22.31
CA MET A 460 -3.29 3.82 21.95
C MET A 460 -2.82 3.08 23.20
N GLY A 461 -2.88 1.76 23.18
CA GLY A 461 -2.49 0.93 24.32
C GLY A 461 -3.63 0.70 25.34
N THR A 462 -4.87 0.97 24.95
CA THR A 462 -6.07 0.76 25.79
C THR A 462 -7.02 -0.25 25.14
N VAL A 463 -8.07 0.22 24.46
CA VAL A 463 -9.08 -0.65 23.84
C VAL A 463 -8.51 -1.56 22.72
N ASP A 464 -7.48 -1.10 22.04
CA ASP A 464 -6.76 -1.91 21.04
C ASP A 464 -6.04 -3.11 21.67
N VAL A 465 -5.46 -2.94 22.85
CA VAL A 465 -4.87 -4.04 23.65
C VAL A 465 -5.94 -5.04 24.07
N ASP A 466 -7.05 -4.55 24.61
CA ASP A 466 -8.16 -5.40 25.04
C ASP A 466 -8.71 -6.23 23.88
N ASP A 467 -8.86 -5.62 22.71
CA ASP A 467 -9.34 -6.28 21.49
C ASP A 467 -8.36 -7.34 20.99
N VAL A 468 -7.06 -7.03 20.91
CA VAL A 468 -6.01 -7.99 20.53
C VAL A 468 -5.99 -9.19 21.45
N LEU A 469 -6.04 -8.97 22.77
CA LEU A 469 -6.02 -10.03 23.76
C LEU A 469 -7.31 -10.85 23.76
N SER A 470 -8.47 -10.24 23.48
CA SER A 470 -9.74 -10.97 23.41
C SER A 470 -9.81 -11.93 22.22
N VAL A 471 -9.23 -11.54 21.05
CA VAL A 471 -9.11 -12.45 19.90
C VAL A 471 -8.16 -13.60 20.20
N LEU A 472 -7.04 -13.33 20.88
CA LEU A 472 -6.13 -14.39 21.35
C LEU A 472 -6.85 -15.34 22.32
N ASP A 473 -7.59 -14.81 23.31
CA ASP A 473 -8.29 -15.62 24.28
C ASP A 473 -9.36 -16.50 23.63
N ALA A 474 -10.14 -15.95 22.69
CA ALA A 474 -11.11 -16.72 21.91
C ALA A 474 -10.44 -17.85 21.08
N ALA A 475 -9.25 -17.61 20.54
CA ALA A 475 -8.47 -18.67 19.88
C ALA A 475 -8.03 -19.75 20.87
N LEU A 476 -7.54 -19.35 22.05
CA LEU A 476 -7.01 -20.27 23.08
C LEU A 476 -8.09 -21.11 23.79
N GLU A 477 -9.38 -20.85 23.57
CA GLU A 477 -10.47 -21.77 23.99
C GLU A 477 -10.42 -23.13 23.25
N ARG A 478 -9.70 -23.19 22.12
CA ARG A 478 -9.55 -24.40 21.33
C ARG A 478 -8.58 -25.40 22.02
N PRO A 479 -8.95 -26.68 22.12
CA PRO A 479 -8.10 -27.69 22.77
C PRO A 479 -6.85 -28.07 21.96
N ASP A 480 -6.80 -27.73 20.66
CA ASP A 480 -5.66 -27.97 19.77
C ASP A 480 -4.59 -26.86 19.83
N LEU A 481 -4.77 -25.83 20.70
CA LEU A 481 -3.80 -24.76 20.92
C LEU A 481 -3.19 -24.85 22.34
N ASP A 482 -1.87 -24.58 22.41
CA ASP A 482 -1.14 -24.61 23.68
C ASP A 482 -1.05 -23.20 24.28
N SER A 483 -1.94 -22.91 25.23
CA SER A 483 -1.96 -21.63 25.95
C SER A 483 -0.71 -21.34 26.78
N ALA A 484 0.13 -22.36 27.06
CA ALA A 484 1.39 -22.18 27.75
C ALA A 484 2.57 -21.82 26.83
N ARG A 485 2.40 -21.96 25.51
CA ARG A 485 3.43 -21.64 24.50
C ARG A 485 2.91 -20.59 23.51
N VAL A 486 2.85 -19.34 23.96
CA VAL A 486 2.39 -18.21 23.14
C VAL A 486 3.55 -17.25 22.92
N GLY A 487 3.81 -16.89 21.65
CA GLY A 487 4.71 -15.82 21.24
C GLY A 487 3.94 -14.62 20.72
N VAL A 488 4.50 -13.41 20.84
CA VAL A 488 3.90 -12.19 20.28
C VAL A 488 4.83 -11.55 19.26
N MET A 489 4.25 -11.14 18.12
CA MET A 489 5.01 -10.53 17.04
C MET A 489 4.19 -9.52 16.24
N GLY A 490 4.89 -8.60 15.58
CA GLY A 490 4.27 -7.65 14.68
C GLY A 490 5.25 -6.63 14.14
N GLY A 491 4.81 -5.86 13.12
CA GLY A 491 5.62 -4.85 12.46
C GLY A 491 4.97 -3.46 12.48
N SER A 492 5.80 -2.40 12.55
CA SER A 492 5.33 -1.01 12.58
C SER A 492 4.47 -0.75 13.82
N TYR A 493 3.19 -0.36 13.70
CA TYR A 493 2.27 -0.35 14.83
C TYR A 493 2.18 -1.72 15.52
N GLY A 494 2.14 -2.82 14.76
CA GLY A 494 2.19 -4.17 15.36
C GLY A 494 3.46 -4.44 16.15
N GLY A 495 4.60 -3.84 15.76
CA GLY A 495 5.84 -3.86 16.53
C GLY A 495 5.78 -3.00 17.79
N TRP A 496 5.13 -1.85 17.72
CA TRP A 496 4.79 -1.00 18.86
C TRP A 496 3.92 -1.80 19.85
N MET A 497 2.83 -2.41 19.38
CA MET A 497 1.93 -3.23 20.18
C MET A 497 2.65 -4.45 20.80
N THR A 498 3.54 -5.10 20.03
CA THR A 498 4.38 -6.20 20.55
C THR A 498 5.23 -5.74 21.72
N SER A 499 5.88 -4.59 21.61
CA SER A 499 6.70 -4.01 22.68
C SER A 499 5.84 -3.60 23.88
N TRP A 500 4.66 -3.05 23.64
CA TRP A 500 3.68 -2.67 24.65
C TRP A 500 3.16 -3.86 25.42
N LEU A 501 2.74 -4.93 24.72
CA LEU A 501 2.27 -6.18 25.34
C LEU A 501 3.36 -6.87 26.14
N ALA A 502 4.60 -6.86 25.65
CA ALA A 502 5.74 -7.43 26.40
C ALA A 502 5.97 -6.69 27.73
N ALA A 503 5.74 -5.36 27.77
CA ALA A 503 5.91 -4.55 28.99
C ALA A 503 4.72 -4.67 29.97
N HIS A 504 3.48 -4.79 29.48
CA HIS A 504 2.28 -4.73 30.33
C HIS A 504 1.61 -6.08 30.54
N HIS A 505 1.83 -7.03 29.64
CA HIS A 505 1.23 -8.38 29.65
C HIS A 505 2.26 -9.49 29.46
N GLY A 506 3.55 -9.23 29.79
CA GLY A 506 4.70 -10.13 29.60
C GLY A 506 4.46 -11.58 30.02
N PRO A 507 3.84 -11.85 31.21
CA PRO A 507 3.57 -13.24 31.67
C PRO A 507 2.72 -14.10 30.71
N ARG A 508 2.01 -13.49 29.76
CA ARG A 508 1.25 -14.22 28.74
C ARG A 508 2.10 -14.81 27.63
N PHE A 509 3.34 -14.32 27.46
CA PHE A 509 4.18 -14.64 26.31
C PHE A 509 5.50 -15.28 26.72
N LYS A 510 6.03 -16.17 25.87
CA LYS A 510 7.35 -16.81 26.07
C LYS A 510 8.47 -15.97 25.48
N ALA A 511 8.20 -15.25 24.42
CA ALA A 511 9.15 -14.36 23.74
C ALA A 511 8.40 -13.35 22.86
N ALA A 512 9.11 -12.31 22.42
CA ALA A 512 8.60 -11.28 21.52
C ALA A 512 9.51 -11.09 20.30
N TRP A 513 8.90 -10.84 19.12
CA TRP A 513 9.55 -10.41 17.89
C TRP A 513 8.95 -9.07 17.45
N SER A 514 9.63 -7.97 17.73
CA SER A 514 9.20 -6.61 17.37
C SER A 514 9.96 -6.14 16.13
N GLU A 515 9.24 -5.85 15.04
CA GLU A 515 9.84 -5.51 13.76
C GLU A 515 9.48 -4.10 13.32
N ARG A 516 10.45 -3.31 12.83
CA ARG A 516 10.25 -1.93 12.32
C ARG A 516 9.28 -1.10 13.17
N ALA A 517 9.42 -1.18 14.48
CA ALA A 517 8.48 -0.64 15.45
C ALA A 517 8.66 0.85 15.70
N VAL A 518 7.59 1.53 16.10
CA VAL A 518 7.66 2.82 16.79
C VAL A 518 7.83 2.54 18.28
N ASN A 519 9.04 2.65 18.81
CA ASN A 519 9.30 2.43 20.24
C ASN A 519 9.34 3.74 21.04
N VAL A 520 9.53 4.87 20.36
CA VAL A 520 9.73 6.19 20.99
C VAL A 520 9.12 7.27 20.12
N TRP A 521 8.05 7.87 20.58
CA TRP A 521 7.34 8.89 19.80
C TRP A 521 8.14 10.19 19.63
N ASP A 522 8.92 10.63 20.64
CA ASP A 522 9.70 11.87 20.56
C ASP A 522 10.73 11.86 19.41
N SER A 523 11.46 10.77 19.24
CA SER A 523 12.40 10.63 18.12
C SER A 523 11.71 10.30 16.80
N PHE A 524 10.53 9.67 16.84
CA PHE A 524 9.72 9.45 15.64
C PHE A 524 9.23 10.77 15.05
N VAL A 525 8.77 11.71 15.87
CA VAL A 525 8.33 13.06 15.42
C VAL A 525 9.40 13.74 14.58
N GLY A 526 10.66 13.72 15.04
CA GLY A 526 11.76 14.39 14.34
C GLY A 526 12.47 13.55 13.28
N GLY A 527 12.37 12.23 13.36
CA GLY A 527 13.13 11.30 12.54
C GLY A 527 12.38 10.61 11.41
N SER A 528 11.04 10.50 11.49
CA SER A 528 10.19 9.88 10.48
C SER A 528 9.85 10.83 9.33
N ASP A 529 9.63 10.27 8.15
CA ASP A 529 9.12 11.01 6.99
C ASP A 529 7.69 11.54 7.19
N ILE A 530 6.92 10.92 8.10
CA ILE A 530 5.55 11.32 8.46
C ILE A 530 5.45 11.81 9.91
N GLY A 531 6.53 11.82 10.67
CA GLY A 531 6.51 12.00 12.13
C GLY A 531 5.88 13.30 12.59
N TRP A 532 6.15 14.40 11.88
CA TRP A 532 5.71 15.75 12.22
C TRP A 532 4.18 15.97 12.22
N TRP A 533 3.38 15.03 11.68
CA TRP A 533 1.92 15.08 11.69
C TRP A 533 1.27 13.80 12.21
N PHE A 534 1.91 12.64 12.00
CA PHE A 534 1.34 11.33 12.34
C PHE A 534 1.26 11.11 13.85
N ALA A 535 2.33 11.45 14.57
CA ALA A 535 2.38 11.33 16.02
C ALA A 535 1.32 12.23 16.70
N ASP A 536 1.21 13.48 16.26
CA ASP A 536 0.21 14.42 16.77
C ASP A 536 -1.23 13.95 16.48
N SER A 537 -1.43 13.26 15.35
CA SER A 537 -2.74 12.71 14.98
C SER A 537 -3.16 11.54 15.88
N TYR A 538 -2.22 10.64 16.25
CA TYR A 538 -2.55 9.47 17.09
C TYR A 538 -2.38 9.70 18.58
N CYS A 539 -1.36 10.44 19.01
CA CYS A 539 -1.02 10.61 20.42
C CYS A 539 -1.39 11.99 20.95
N GLY A 540 -1.74 12.94 20.06
CA GLY A 540 -1.83 14.35 20.40
C GLY A 540 -0.46 15.04 20.42
N PRO A 541 -0.43 16.40 20.44
CA PRO A 541 0.80 17.17 20.33
C PRO A 541 1.55 17.33 21.67
N ASP A 542 1.00 16.80 22.77
CA ASP A 542 1.62 16.91 24.10
C ASP A 542 2.78 15.92 24.24
N PRO A 543 4.03 16.40 24.48
CA PRO A 543 5.19 15.54 24.59
C PRO A 543 5.15 14.55 25.76
N GLU A 544 4.47 14.86 26.86
CA GLU A 544 4.34 13.97 28.00
C GLU A 544 3.43 12.78 27.66
N THR A 545 2.31 13.04 26.99
CA THR A 545 1.43 12.00 26.47
C THR A 545 2.15 11.09 25.45
N GLN A 546 2.92 11.68 24.53
CA GLN A 546 3.74 10.92 23.59
C GLN A 546 4.81 10.07 24.31
N HIS A 547 5.41 10.58 25.38
CA HIS A 547 6.36 9.86 26.21
C HIS A 547 5.68 8.66 26.91
N GLU A 548 4.52 8.86 27.51
CA GLU A 548 3.77 7.79 28.19
C GLU A 548 3.30 6.69 27.22
N MET A 549 2.94 7.06 25.99
CA MET A 549 2.56 6.10 24.93
C MET A 549 3.77 5.43 24.23
N SER A 550 4.99 5.76 24.62
CA SER A 550 6.21 5.16 24.06
C SER A 550 6.56 3.85 24.78
N PRO A 551 6.61 2.69 24.09
CA PRO A 551 6.99 1.41 24.72
C PRO A 551 8.34 1.45 25.44
N LEU A 552 9.31 2.25 24.97
CA LEU A 552 10.61 2.42 25.59
C LEU A 552 10.51 2.94 27.05
N THR A 553 9.53 3.77 27.36
CA THR A 553 9.28 4.27 28.71
C THR A 553 8.97 3.15 29.70
N HIS A 554 8.33 2.09 29.21
CA HIS A 554 7.91 0.93 29.99
C HIS A 554 8.87 -0.28 29.88
N ALA A 555 9.97 -0.16 29.16
CA ALA A 555 10.87 -1.27 28.87
C ALA A 555 11.54 -1.86 30.13
N ASP A 556 11.50 -1.17 31.27
CA ASP A 556 11.95 -1.72 32.56
C ASP A 556 11.07 -2.88 33.07
N LYS A 557 9.85 -3.02 32.54
CA LYS A 557 8.92 -4.09 32.88
C LYS A 557 9.07 -5.33 32.00
N ILE A 558 9.87 -5.26 30.93
CA ILE A 558 10.09 -6.38 30.01
C ILE A 558 11.14 -7.32 30.61
N ASP A 559 10.77 -8.58 30.81
CA ASP A 559 11.64 -9.63 31.38
C ASP A 559 11.74 -10.89 30.50
N LEU A 560 11.03 -10.92 29.36
CA LEU A 560 11.02 -12.07 28.44
C LEU A 560 12.06 -11.87 27.30
N PRO A 561 12.50 -12.98 26.64
CA PRO A 561 13.37 -12.91 25.46
C PRO A 561 12.76 -12.02 24.38
N PHE A 562 13.57 -11.11 23.83
CA PHE A 562 13.07 -10.07 22.94
C PHE A 562 13.98 -9.91 21.70
N LEU A 563 13.42 -10.10 20.50
CA LEU A 563 14.12 -9.81 19.26
C LEU A 563 13.57 -8.55 18.62
N ILE A 564 14.48 -7.69 18.15
CA ILE A 564 14.20 -6.47 17.41
C ILE A 564 14.69 -6.67 15.98
N ALA A 565 13.79 -6.68 15.00
CA ALA A 565 14.18 -6.71 13.59
C ALA A 565 13.93 -5.34 12.94
N HIS A 566 14.89 -4.84 12.14
CA HIS A 566 14.76 -3.53 11.54
C HIS A 566 15.55 -3.41 10.23
N SER A 567 15.12 -2.52 9.34
CA SER A 567 15.80 -2.16 8.11
C SER A 567 16.64 -0.89 8.31
N GLU A 568 17.88 -0.87 7.79
CA GLU A 568 18.80 0.25 8.02
C GLU A 568 18.37 1.56 7.33
N GLN A 569 17.61 1.47 6.22
CA GLN A 569 17.12 2.61 5.45
C GLN A 569 15.61 2.85 5.63
N ASP A 570 15.06 2.42 6.75
CA ASP A 570 13.69 2.70 7.14
C ASP A 570 13.55 4.17 7.52
N TYR A 571 12.88 4.95 6.67
CA TYR A 571 12.60 6.37 6.93
C TYR A 571 11.20 6.57 7.52
N ARG A 572 10.34 5.56 7.52
CA ARG A 572 9.03 5.55 8.16
C ARG A 572 9.14 5.38 9.67
N CYS A 573 9.79 4.30 10.09
CA CYS A 573 10.18 4.09 11.48
C CYS A 573 11.71 4.07 11.53
N PRO A 574 12.38 5.19 11.78
CA PRO A 574 13.85 5.27 11.69
C PRO A 574 14.56 4.24 12.57
N VAL A 575 15.71 3.75 12.11
CA VAL A 575 16.45 2.65 12.75
C VAL A 575 16.89 2.95 14.21
N ASP A 576 16.93 4.23 14.62
CA ASP A 576 17.17 4.61 16.02
C ASP A 576 16.12 4.05 16.97
N GLN A 577 14.89 3.83 16.51
CA GLN A 577 13.83 3.17 17.26
C GLN A 577 14.27 1.79 17.76
N ALA A 578 14.92 1.02 16.89
CA ALA A 578 15.49 -0.29 17.22
C ALA A 578 16.70 -0.17 18.15
N HIS A 579 17.62 0.73 17.86
CA HIS A 579 18.84 0.92 18.66
C HIS A 579 18.52 1.32 20.10
N ARG A 580 17.61 2.26 20.30
CA ARG A 580 17.21 2.73 21.64
C ARG A 580 16.59 1.61 22.46
N MET A 581 15.63 0.85 21.87
CA MET A 581 15.01 -0.28 22.55
C MET A 581 16.02 -1.38 22.89
N PHE A 582 16.88 -1.76 21.94
CA PHE A 582 17.91 -2.78 22.16
C PHE A 582 18.84 -2.42 23.32
N VAL A 583 19.39 -1.20 23.32
CA VAL A 583 20.30 -0.75 24.39
C VAL A 583 19.60 -0.74 25.75
N LYS A 584 18.35 -0.26 25.81
CA LYS A 584 17.56 -0.22 27.05
C LYS A 584 17.33 -1.63 27.61
N LEU A 585 16.87 -2.57 26.78
CA LEU A 585 16.63 -3.96 27.20
C LEU A 585 17.94 -4.66 27.66
N ARG A 586 19.03 -4.51 26.92
CA ARG A 586 20.32 -5.10 27.30
C ARG A 586 20.86 -4.54 28.62
N ARG A 587 20.70 -3.25 28.87
CA ARG A 587 21.08 -2.62 30.15
C ARG A 587 20.22 -3.08 31.32
N ASN A 588 18.97 -3.46 31.06
CA ASN A 588 18.08 -4.02 32.07
C ASN A 588 18.32 -5.54 32.30
N GLY A 589 19.28 -6.16 31.57
CA GLY A 589 19.59 -7.58 31.70
C GLY A 589 18.66 -8.52 30.91
N VAL A 590 17.76 -7.97 30.08
CA VAL A 590 16.87 -8.76 29.22
C VAL A 590 17.69 -9.48 28.14
N PRO A 591 17.42 -10.78 27.87
CA PRO A 591 18.02 -11.49 26.74
C PRO A 591 17.46 -10.95 25.42
N ALA A 592 18.00 -9.80 24.97
CA ALA A 592 17.57 -9.13 23.75
C ALA A 592 18.60 -9.34 22.63
N GLU A 593 18.08 -9.60 21.42
CA GLU A 593 18.83 -9.69 20.17
C GLU A 593 18.33 -8.61 19.19
N MET A 594 19.18 -8.20 18.25
CA MET A 594 18.81 -7.26 17.20
C MET A 594 19.28 -7.77 15.84
N LEU A 595 18.38 -7.78 14.86
CA LEU A 595 18.61 -8.17 13.48
C LEU A 595 18.42 -6.95 12.58
N LEU A 596 19.46 -6.57 11.83
CA LEU A 596 19.42 -5.44 10.90
C LEU A 596 19.55 -5.91 9.46
N PHE A 597 18.73 -5.32 8.58
CA PHE A 597 18.73 -5.61 7.14
C PHE A 597 19.34 -4.42 6.38
N PRO A 598 20.54 -4.58 5.79
CA PRO A 598 21.21 -3.51 5.08
C PRO A 598 20.50 -3.18 3.76
N GLY A 599 20.36 -1.89 3.48
CA GLY A 599 19.81 -1.39 2.23
C GLY A 599 18.30 -1.57 2.04
N GLU A 600 17.57 -2.02 3.07
CA GLU A 600 16.11 -2.17 3.05
C GLU A 600 15.42 -0.99 3.72
N GLY A 601 14.20 -0.68 3.25
CA GLY A 601 13.28 0.30 3.84
C GLY A 601 12.20 -0.34 4.71
N HIS A 602 11.15 0.43 5.01
CA HIS A 602 10.04 -0.01 5.86
C HIS A 602 9.29 -1.22 5.30
N GLU A 603 9.23 -1.33 3.98
CA GLU A 603 8.43 -2.33 3.27
C GLU A 603 9.17 -3.66 3.00
N LEU A 604 10.26 -3.98 3.71
CA LEU A 604 11.04 -5.22 3.55
C LEU A 604 10.15 -6.48 3.39
N THR A 605 9.15 -6.64 4.26
CA THR A 605 8.31 -7.85 4.27
C THR A 605 7.41 -7.97 3.03
N ARG A 606 7.11 -6.85 2.36
CA ARG A 606 6.20 -6.78 1.21
C ARG A 606 6.95 -6.71 -0.12
N SER A 607 7.93 -5.81 -0.22
CA SER A 607 8.62 -5.47 -1.48
C SER A 607 10.15 -5.54 -1.40
N GLY A 608 10.72 -5.88 -0.25
CA GLY A 608 12.16 -6.00 -0.06
C GLY A 608 12.81 -7.04 -0.98
N GLN A 609 14.12 -7.03 -1.01
CA GLN A 609 14.90 -7.95 -1.85
C GLN A 609 14.56 -9.41 -1.52
N PRO A 610 14.36 -10.29 -2.51
CA PRO A 610 13.94 -11.67 -2.29
C PRO A 610 14.80 -12.47 -1.32
N ARG A 611 16.13 -12.24 -1.32
CA ARG A 611 17.05 -12.90 -0.37
C ARG A 611 16.83 -12.42 1.06
N HIS A 612 16.65 -11.11 1.28
CA HIS A 612 16.38 -10.57 2.61
C HIS A 612 15.03 -11.03 3.14
N ARG A 613 14.00 -11.08 2.30
CA ARG A 613 12.69 -11.66 2.69
C ARG A 613 12.84 -13.11 3.13
N LYS A 614 13.59 -13.93 2.38
CA LYS A 614 13.87 -15.31 2.79
C LYS A 614 14.66 -15.38 4.09
N GLN A 615 15.75 -14.61 4.21
CA GLN A 615 16.59 -14.58 5.42
C GLN A 615 15.80 -14.13 6.66
N ARG A 616 14.84 -13.21 6.47
CA ARG A 616 13.92 -12.82 7.54
C ARG A 616 13.08 -14.02 7.99
N PHE A 617 12.50 -14.80 7.07
CA PHE A 617 11.76 -16.01 7.42
C PHE A 617 12.65 -17.02 8.17
N ASP A 618 13.86 -17.26 7.67
CA ASP A 618 14.80 -18.16 8.32
C ASP A 618 15.07 -17.71 9.78
N ALA A 619 15.30 -16.42 10.00
CA ALA A 619 15.55 -15.86 11.33
C ALA A 619 14.32 -15.91 12.25
N VAL A 620 13.12 -15.63 11.72
CA VAL A 620 11.86 -15.73 12.50
C VAL A 620 11.64 -17.17 12.96
N LEU A 621 11.80 -18.15 12.08
CA LEU A 621 11.62 -19.57 12.41
C LEU A 621 12.68 -20.04 13.40
N GLU A 622 13.94 -19.63 13.25
CA GLU A 622 15.01 -19.91 14.22
C GLU A 622 14.67 -19.34 15.60
N TRP A 623 14.21 -18.09 15.67
CA TRP A 623 13.80 -17.44 16.91
C TRP A 623 12.73 -18.24 17.63
N TRP A 624 11.64 -18.57 16.95
CA TRP A 624 10.53 -19.29 17.56
C TRP A 624 10.90 -20.72 17.96
N SER A 625 11.76 -21.40 17.20
CA SER A 625 12.23 -22.75 17.57
C SER A 625 13.05 -22.78 18.85
N ARG A 626 13.64 -21.66 19.29
CA ARG A 626 14.39 -21.53 20.54
C ARG A 626 13.49 -21.22 21.74
N HIS A 627 12.30 -20.67 21.50
CA HIS A 627 11.48 -20.08 22.56
C HIS A 627 10.09 -20.69 22.71
N LEU A 628 9.58 -21.41 21.72
CA LEU A 628 8.29 -22.08 21.69
C LEU A 628 8.39 -23.58 21.39
#